data_80e35fb77b19afc64dff7536811ffbbc
#
_entry.id   80e35fb77b19afc64dff7536811ffbbc
#
_cell.length_a   1.000
_cell.length_b   1.000
_cell.length_c   1.000
_cell.angle_alpha   90.00
_cell.angle_beta   90.00
_cell.angle_gamma   90.00
#
_symmetry.space_group_name_H-M   'P 1'
#
loop_
_entity.id
_entity.type
_entity.pdbx_description
1 polymer ?
#
loop_
_entity_poly.entity_id
_entity_poly.type
_entity_poly.pdbx_seq_one_letter_code
_entity_poly.pdbx_strand_id
1 'polypeptide(L)'
;MRTNHLNLLLVLVLVLFPMSTRAYGADECVMLYTPYTKIAVPPGESINYSVDVINNCGEVKNASISVLGMPRGWKYEMKAGGWTVDQISVLPGEKKNFSFKVDVPFKVNKGTYHFTLTAPGVAELPLTVTVS
;
A
#
# COMPACT_ATOMS: atom_id res chain seq x y z
N MET A 1 -37.66 -44.89 -18.22
CA MET A 1 -37.84 -44.22 -18.73
C MET A 1 -37.78 -43.00 -18.20
N ARG A 2 -38.20 -42.58 -17.73
CA ARG A 2 -38.35 -41.50 -17.25
C ARG A 2 -37.32 -41.05 -16.41
N THR A 3 -36.66 -41.58 -15.86
CA THR A 3 -35.77 -41.21 -14.92
C THR A 3 -34.66 -40.46 -15.46
N ASN A 4 -34.42 -40.60 -16.53
CA ASN A 4 -33.35 -39.96 -17.05
C ASN A 4 -33.31 -38.51 -16.87
N HIS A 5 -34.29 -37.98 -16.83
CA HIS A 5 -34.26 -36.59 -16.80
C HIS A 5 -33.52 -36.10 -15.63
N LEU A 6 -33.58 -36.69 -14.63
CA LEU A 6 -32.97 -36.23 -13.49
C LEU A 6 -31.57 -35.97 -13.63
N ASN A 7 -30.98 -36.75 -14.22
CA ASN A 7 -29.61 -36.62 -14.35
C ASN A 7 -29.23 -35.36 -14.97
N LEU A 8 -29.94 -34.91 -15.77
CA LEU A 8 -29.62 -33.76 -16.40
C LEU A 8 -29.47 -32.66 -15.47
N LEU A 9 -30.28 -32.61 -14.61
CA LEU A 9 -30.25 -31.55 -13.71
C LEU A 9 -28.98 -31.50 -13.01
N LEU A 10 -28.53 -32.53 -12.62
CA LEU A 10 -27.35 -32.54 -11.89
C LEU A 10 -26.31 -31.88 -12.62
N VAL A 11 -26.18 -32.15 -13.70
CA VAL A 11 -25.19 -31.62 -14.48
C VAL A 11 -25.16 -30.15 -14.44
N LEU A 12 -26.25 -29.62 -14.55
CA LEU A 12 -26.32 -28.25 -14.57
C LEU A 12 -25.73 -27.64 -13.42
N VAL A 13 -26.02 -28.09 -12.40
CA VAL A 13 -25.59 -27.57 -11.21
C VAL A 13 -24.12 -27.38 -11.19
N LEU A 14 -23.43 -28.28 -11.59
CA LEU A 14 -22.07 -28.15 -11.54
C LEU A 14 -21.53 -27.01 -12.21
N VAL A 15 -22.02 -26.72 -13.21
CA VAL A 15 -21.52 -25.68 -13.94
C VAL A 15 -21.44 -24.42 -13.24
N LEU A 16 -22.21 -24.23 -12.37
CA LEU A 16 -22.23 -23.05 -11.73
C LEU A 16 -21.11 -22.65 -10.90
N PHE A 17 -20.54 -23.49 -10.26
CA PHE A 17 -19.56 -23.06 -9.43
C PHE A 17 -18.41 -22.47 -9.91
N PRO A 18 -17.90 -22.72 -10.77
CA PRO A 18 -16.68 -22.30 -11.18
C PRO A 18 -16.39 -20.88 -11.15
N MET A 19 -17.26 -20.18 -11.26
CA MET A 19 -17.00 -18.92 -11.42
C MET A 19 -16.42 -18.20 -10.40
N SER A 20 -16.29 -18.46 -9.49
CA SER A 20 -15.81 -17.68 -8.50
C SER A 20 -14.54 -17.06 -8.61
N THR A 21 -14.01 -16.81 -9.45
CA THR A 21 -12.75 -16.31 -9.45
C THR A 21 -12.64 -14.97 -9.03
N ARG A 22 -11.73 -14.48 -8.74
CA ARG A 22 -11.60 -13.30 -8.29
C ARG A 22 -10.54 -12.71 -8.80
N ALA A 23 -10.32 -11.89 -9.06
CA ALA A 23 -9.41 -11.35 -9.67
C ALA A 23 -8.58 -10.37 -9.09
N TYR A 24 -8.41 -10.20 -8.03
CA TYR A 24 -7.69 -9.17 -7.62
C TYR A 24 -6.29 -9.38 -7.43
N GLY A 25 -5.64 -10.22 -7.74
CA GLY A 25 -4.29 -10.37 -7.48
C GLY A 25 -3.45 -9.57 -8.42
N ALA A 26 -4.02 -9.00 -9.39
CA ALA A 26 -3.21 -8.34 -10.37
C ALA A 26 -2.32 -7.26 -9.83
N ASP A 27 -2.69 -6.59 -8.81
CA ASP A 27 -1.88 -5.51 -8.35
C ASP A 27 -0.95 -5.89 -7.23
N GLU A 28 -0.93 -7.13 -6.86
CA GLU A 28 -0.05 -7.54 -5.80
C GLU A 28 1.39 -7.53 -6.21
N CYS A 29 1.69 -7.32 -7.43
CA CYS A 29 3.07 -7.30 -7.87
C CYS A 29 3.78 -5.98 -7.55
N VAL A 30 3.06 -4.98 -7.08
CA VAL A 30 3.71 -3.73 -6.67
C VAL A 30 3.82 -3.70 -5.16
N MET A 31 4.99 -3.31 -4.65
CA MET A 31 5.23 -3.23 -3.22
C MET A 31 5.76 -1.87 -2.84
N LEU A 32 5.42 -1.43 -1.64
CA LEU A 32 6.07 -0.29 -1.01
C LEU A 32 6.94 -0.85 0.10
N TYR A 33 8.16 -0.37 0.24
CA TYR A 33 9.09 -0.90 1.22
C TYR A 33 9.92 0.18 1.88
N THR A 34 10.08 0.08 3.19
CA THR A 34 11.06 0.86 3.93
C THR A 34 11.59 -0.06 5.03
N PRO A 35 12.86 0.02 5.38
CA PRO A 35 13.42 -0.91 6.36
C PRO A 35 13.01 -0.61 7.80
N TYR A 36 12.69 0.65 8.13
CA TYR A 36 12.39 0.98 9.51
C TYR A 36 10.93 1.41 9.65
N THR A 37 10.08 0.46 9.95
CA THR A 37 8.65 0.70 10.01
C THR A 37 8.15 1.07 11.40
N LYS A 38 9.00 1.01 12.40
CA LYS A 38 8.61 1.32 13.77
C LYS A 38 9.75 2.10 14.40
N ILE A 39 9.53 3.35 14.68
CA ILE A 39 10.56 4.28 15.13
C ILE A 39 10.11 5.00 16.39
N ALA A 40 11.04 5.31 17.26
CA ALA A 40 10.76 6.10 18.47
C ALA A 40 11.50 7.42 18.35
N VAL A 41 10.80 8.51 18.59
CA VAL A 41 11.39 9.86 18.49
C VAL A 41 10.86 10.77 19.60
N PRO A 42 11.59 11.83 19.93
CA PRO A 42 11.06 12.85 20.84
C PRO A 42 10.12 13.78 20.10
N PRO A 43 9.32 14.56 20.81
CA PRO A 43 8.44 15.54 20.17
C PRO A 43 9.25 16.55 19.36
N GLY A 44 8.69 16.99 18.26
CA GLY A 44 9.34 18.00 17.43
C GLY A 44 10.32 17.45 16.42
N GLU A 45 10.48 16.16 16.37
CA GLU A 45 11.45 15.55 15.48
C GLU A 45 10.89 15.39 14.07
N SER A 46 11.77 15.44 13.06
CA SER A 46 11.39 15.13 11.69
C SER A 46 11.95 13.75 11.36
N ILE A 47 11.12 12.92 10.77
CA ILE A 47 11.51 11.57 10.40
C ILE A 47 11.60 11.50 8.88
N ASN A 48 12.71 11.01 8.36
CA ASN A 48 12.84 10.82 6.93
C ASN A 48 12.84 9.34 6.63
N TYR A 49 11.78 8.89 5.96
CA TYR A 49 11.72 7.51 5.51
C TYR A 49 12.22 7.44 4.09
N SER A 50 13.05 6.47 3.80
CA SER A 50 13.45 6.18 2.43
C SER A 50 12.55 5.04 1.97
N VAL A 51 11.70 5.30 1.00
CA VAL A 51 10.69 4.33 0.59
C VAL A 51 10.92 3.92 -0.85
N ASP A 52 10.85 2.64 -1.11
CA ASP A 52 10.96 2.11 -2.46
C ASP A 52 9.60 1.68 -2.97
N VAL A 53 9.31 2.04 -4.22
CA VAL A 53 8.18 1.49 -4.95
C VAL A 53 8.78 0.42 -5.85
N ILE A 54 8.40 -0.82 -5.64
CA ILE A 54 8.99 -1.95 -6.35
C ILE A 54 7.94 -2.52 -7.32
N ASN A 55 8.29 -2.56 -8.59
CA ASN A 55 7.38 -3.05 -9.60
C ASN A 55 7.83 -4.43 -10.09
N ASN A 56 7.18 -5.48 -9.60
CA ASN A 56 7.45 -6.83 -10.03
C ASN A 56 6.42 -7.27 -11.07
N CYS A 57 5.70 -6.32 -11.66
CA CYS A 57 4.74 -6.63 -12.69
C CYS A 57 5.42 -6.66 -14.04
N GLY A 58 4.74 -7.13 -15.05
CA GLY A 58 5.30 -7.19 -16.38
C GLY A 58 5.08 -5.94 -17.21
N GLU A 59 4.56 -4.89 -16.63
CA GLU A 59 4.28 -3.65 -17.34
C GLU A 59 4.57 -2.45 -16.46
N VAL A 60 4.64 -1.28 -17.03
CA VAL A 60 4.88 -0.04 -16.31
C VAL A 60 3.73 0.19 -15.33
N LYS A 61 4.05 0.61 -14.12
CA LYS A 61 3.04 0.95 -13.13
C LYS A 61 3.20 2.38 -12.67
N ASN A 62 2.09 3.08 -12.56
CA ASN A 62 2.07 4.45 -12.04
C ASN A 62 1.45 4.38 -10.67
N ALA A 63 2.26 4.58 -9.66
CA ALA A 63 1.80 4.47 -8.27
C ALA A 63 1.47 5.84 -7.73
N SER A 64 0.20 6.06 -7.41
CA SER A 64 -0.24 7.29 -6.74
C SER A 64 -0.11 7.05 -5.25
N ILE A 65 0.75 7.81 -4.60
CA ILE A 65 1.05 7.58 -3.19
C ILE A 65 0.22 8.52 -2.33
N SER A 66 -0.42 7.98 -1.32
CA SER A 66 -1.14 8.80 -0.36
C SER A 66 -0.93 8.29 1.05
N VAL A 67 -1.35 9.05 2.02
CA VAL A 67 -1.18 8.71 3.42
C VAL A 67 -2.55 8.60 4.06
N LEU A 68 -2.78 7.51 4.79
CA LEU A 68 -4.01 7.33 5.53
C LEU A 68 -3.72 7.37 7.01
N GLY A 69 -4.59 8.04 7.75
CA GLY A 69 -4.49 8.01 9.22
C GLY A 69 -3.42 8.89 9.83
N MET A 70 -2.92 9.87 9.10
CA MET A 70 -1.94 10.77 9.66
C MET A 70 -2.55 11.49 10.87
N PRO A 71 -1.90 11.45 12.03
CA PRO A 71 -2.45 12.10 13.21
C PRO A 71 -2.62 13.60 13.00
N ARG A 72 -3.60 14.17 13.69
CA ARG A 72 -3.88 15.58 13.53
C ARG A 72 -2.68 16.43 13.92
N GLY A 73 -2.37 17.40 13.09
CA GLY A 73 -1.27 18.31 13.36
C GLY A 73 0.08 17.84 12.85
N TRP A 74 0.18 16.58 12.46
CA TRP A 74 1.42 16.09 11.89
C TRP A 74 1.45 16.46 10.41
N LYS A 75 2.62 16.86 9.94
CA LYS A 75 2.78 17.25 8.54
C LYS A 75 3.69 16.27 7.84
N TYR A 76 3.55 16.15 6.54
CA TYR A 76 4.41 15.26 5.79
C TYR A 76 4.65 15.80 4.39
N GLU A 77 5.67 15.28 3.75
CA GLU A 77 6.03 15.68 2.41
C GLU A 77 6.68 14.50 1.71
N MET A 78 6.40 14.31 0.43
CA MET A 78 7.02 13.26 -0.36
C MET A 78 7.82 13.90 -1.46
N LYS A 79 9.09 13.50 -1.59
CA LYS A 79 9.96 14.04 -2.62
C LYS A 79 10.74 12.96 -3.34
N ALA A 80 10.93 13.15 -4.61
CA ALA A 80 11.77 12.30 -5.42
C ALA A 80 12.45 13.17 -6.47
N GLY A 81 13.76 12.99 -6.63
CA GLY A 81 14.51 13.75 -7.61
C GLY A 81 14.45 15.25 -7.42
N GLY A 82 14.27 15.69 -6.19
CA GLY A 82 14.20 17.14 -5.91
C GLY A 82 12.82 17.73 -6.08
N TRP A 83 11.82 16.94 -6.46
CA TRP A 83 10.47 17.42 -6.68
C TRP A 83 9.53 16.89 -5.62
N THR A 84 8.50 17.66 -5.30
CA THR A 84 7.42 17.15 -4.48
C THR A 84 6.56 16.28 -5.41
N VAL A 85 6.36 15.02 -5.06
CA VAL A 85 5.67 14.09 -5.94
C VAL A 85 4.51 13.42 -5.23
N ASP A 86 3.49 13.04 -6.00
CA ASP A 86 2.41 12.23 -5.48
C ASP A 86 2.15 11.02 -6.39
N GLN A 87 2.85 10.93 -7.50
CA GLN A 87 2.73 9.77 -8.36
C GLN A 87 4.09 9.43 -8.94
N ILE A 88 4.44 8.17 -8.94
CA ILE A 88 5.74 7.71 -9.41
C ILE A 88 5.52 6.58 -10.42
N SER A 89 6.18 6.69 -11.57
CA SER A 89 6.10 5.67 -12.60
C SER A 89 7.30 4.75 -12.48
N VAL A 90 7.07 3.45 -12.48
CA VAL A 90 8.12 2.46 -12.30
C VAL A 90 8.07 1.45 -13.43
N LEU A 91 9.20 1.26 -14.08
CA LEU A 91 9.31 0.31 -15.19
C LEU A 91 9.24 -1.13 -14.67
N PRO A 92 8.88 -2.07 -15.52
CA PRO A 92 8.77 -3.47 -15.09
C PRO A 92 10.09 -3.98 -14.52
N GLY A 93 10.00 -4.66 -13.40
CA GLY A 93 11.19 -5.23 -12.77
C GLY A 93 12.10 -4.26 -12.08
N GLU A 94 11.70 -3.01 -11.97
CA GLU A 94 12.54 -1.99 -11.35
C GLU A 94 11.92 -1.44 -10.09
N LYS A 95 12.67 -0.59 -9.42
CA LYS A 95 12.17 0.10 -8.23
C LYS A 95 12.57 1.55 -8.30
N LYS A 96 11.79 2.41 -7.68
CA LYS A 96 12.10 3.82 -7.57
C LYS A 96 12.00 4.24 -6.11
N ASN A 97 12.92 5.05 -5.69
CA ASN A 97 12.98 5.51 -4.31
C ASN A 97 12.38 6.90 -4.19
N PHE A 98 11.72 7.16 -3.09
CA PHE A 98 11.32 8.51 -2.74
C PHE A 98 11.52 8.72 -1.24
N SER A 99 11.57 9.97 -0.86
CA SER A 99 11.73 10.36 0.53
C SER A 99 10.36 10.76 1.07
N PHE A 100 10.00 10.21 2.20
CA PHE A 100 8.76 10.54 2.89
C PHE A 100 9.15 11.15 4.23
N LYS A 101 8.96 12.45 4.37
CA LYS A 101 9.35 13.15 5.57
C LYS A 101 8.12 13.42 6.41
N VAL A 102 8.18 13.09 7.67
CA VAL A 102 7.07 13.29 8.60
C VAL A 102 7.56 14.22 9.72
N ASP A 103 6.82 15.30 9.96
CA ASP A 103 7.18 16.23 11.02
C ASP A 103 6.27 16.01 12.22
N VAL A 104 6.85 15.53 13.31
CA VAL A 104 6.12 15.32 14.54
C VAL A 104 6.01 16.66 15.25
N PRO A 105 4.82 17.09 15.65
CA PRO A 105 4.67 18.39 16.30
C PRO A 105 5.42 18.47 17.62
N PHE A 106 5.82 19.68 17.98
CA PHE A 106 6.49 19.86 19.23
C PHE A 106 5.52 19.61 20.36
N LYS A 107 4.28 20.06 20.23
CA LYS A 107 3.26 19.83 21.22
C LYS A 107 2.47 18.58 20.79
N VAL A 108 2.83 17.46 21.35
CA VAL A 108 2.20 16.19 21.01
C VAL A 108 2.22 15.32 22.27
N ASN A 109 1.19 14.55 22.48
CA ASN A 109 1.17 13.64 23.63
C ASN A 109 2.09 12.47 23.35
N LYS A 110 2.80 12.02 24.38
CA LYS A 110 3.61 10.83 24.25
C LYS A 110 2.71 9.63 24.01
N GLY A 111 3.16 8.70 23.24
CA GLY A 111 2.36 7.54 22.92
C GLY A 111 2.72 6.96 21.57
N THR A 112 1.92 6.04 21.10
CA THR A 112 2.16 5.32 19.85
C THR A 112 1.16 5.79 18.82
N TYR A 113 1.66 6.11 17.63
CA TYR A 113 0.86 6.63 16.54
C TYR A 113 1.06 5.78 15.29
N HIS A 114 -0.01 5.61 14.53
CA HIS A 114 0.02 4.76 13.34
C HIS A 114 -0.49 5.53 12.14
N PHE A 115 0.12 5.31 11.00
CA PHE A 115 -0.38 5.82 9.74
C PHE A 115 0.12 4.89 8.64
N THR A 116 -0.48 4.96 7.48
CA THR A 116 -0.17 4.03 6.41
C THR A 116 0.09 4.78 5.12
N LEU A 117 1.20 4.47 4.46
CA LEU A 117 1.42 4.91 3.11
C LEU A 117 0.68 3.93 2.23
N THR A 118 -0.01 4.42 1.23
CA THR A 118 -0.76 3.55 0.37
C THR A 118 -0.66 4.00 -1.08
N ALA A 119 -0.65 3.04 -1.97
CA ALA A 119 -0.88 3.29 -3.37
C ALA A 119 -2.19 2.57 -3.64
N PRO A 120 -3.31 3.25 -3.59
CA PRO A 120 -4.62 2.63 -3.60
C PRO A 120 -4.81 1.60 -4.70
N GLY A 121 -5.28 0.44 -4.33
CA GLY A 121 -5.47 -0.66 -5.26
C GLY A 121 -4.20 -1.40 -5.58
N VAL A 122 -3.07 -0.98 -5.02
CA VAL A 122 -1.80 -1.57 -5.36
C VAL A 122 -1.00 -2.04 -4.16
N ALA A 123 -0.77 -1.20 -3.17
CA ALA A 123 0.11 -1.56 -2.05
C ALA A 123 -0.18 -0.74 -0.81
N GLU A 124 0.23 -1.25 0.35
CA GLU A 124 0.13 -0.54 1.62
C GLU A 124 1.39 -0.74 2.42
N LEU A 125 1.78 0.26 3.17
CA LEU A 125 2.94 0.20 4.04
C LEU A 125 2.58 0.84 5.38
N PRO A 126 2.23 0.06 6.38
CA PRO A 126 1.89 0.60 7.70
C PRO A 126 3.14 1.05 8.43
N LEU A 127 3.07 2.20 9.07
CA LEU A 127 4.18 2.76 9.83
C LEU A 127 3.74 3.09 11.23
N THR A 128 4.63 2.95 12.18
CA THR A 128 4.37 3.22 13.60
C THR A 128 5.44 4.16 14.14
N VAL A 129 5.01 5.18 14.86
CA VAL A 129 5.92 6.10 15.51
C VAL A 129 5.54 6.17 16.99
N THR A 130 6.52 5.94 17.86
CA THR A 130 6.32 6.13 19.29
C THR A 130 6.97 7.45 19.66
N VAL A 131 6.20 8.34 20.28
CA VAL A 131 6.73 9.60 20.77
C VAL A 131 7.02 9.43 22.25
N SER A 132 8.26 9.61 22.63
CA SER A 132 8.69 9.34 24.00
C SER A 132 9.37 10.53 24.66
#